data_a86807c0fa6739af2dac1302c45225a5
#
_entry.id   a86807c0fa6739af2dac1302c45225a5
#
_cell.length_a   1.000
_cell.length_b   1.000
_cell.length_c   1.000
_cell.angle_alpha   90.00
_cell.angle_beta   90.00
_cell.angle_gamma   90.00
#
_symmetry.space_group_name_H-M   'P 1'
#
loop_
_entity.id
_entity.type
_entity.pdbx_description
1 polymer ?
#
loop_
_entity_poly.entity_id
_entity_poly.type
_entity_poly.pdbx_seq_one_letter_code
_entity_poly.pdbx_strand_id
1 'polypeptide(L)'
;MKIQSLHIFFTILIPDITHEERQLLDEAFIITYQKKGITHDNVSLWDQDHPGKYKEMPILGDLYQVLLEKEETRRMANILNRLVNGSSSNFNHQTNIDSDNKYMILDISEMQSDLGLATFTALDFVWSKAKEDRTKEKAIFIDECWALLSTNELTANYILEIFKTIRGYGGAAVCASQDLEDFFSLKGGKYGKGVLNNTKTKIILNLEHKEAEVVKKELDLSEAEMLAITRFERGNALISTNNNNLLVEFKASRLEKDLITTDRKDLKELKERLEKYGETAYEKGGMAK
;
A
#
# COMPACT_ATOMS: atom_id res chain seq x y z
N MET A 1 5.12 12.40 -14.86
CA MET A 1 6.57 12.07 -14.85
C MET A 1 6.91 11.36 -13.54
N LYS A 2 7.66 10.26 -13.59
CA LYS A 2 8.08 9.53 -12.37
C LYS A 2 9.15 10.27 -11.53
N ILE A 3 9.74 11.34 -12.03
CA ILE A 3 10.80 12.09 -11.31
C ILE A 3 10.33 12.59 -9.94
N GLN A 4 9.09 13.04 -9.80
CA GLN A 4 8.56 13.46 -8.49
C GLN A 4 8.49 12.30 -7.48
N SER A 5 8.04 11.14 -7.90
CA SER A 5 8.04 9.93 -7.05
C SER A 5 9.46 9.52 -6.68
N LEU A 6 10.41 9.64 -7.62
CA LEU A 6 11.83 9.37 -7.35
C LEU A 6 12.42 10.35 -6.31
N HIS A 7 12.06 11.63 -6.34
CA HIS A 7 12.46 12.57 -5.29
C HIS A 7 11.94 12.17 -3.91
N ILE A 8 10.70 11.67 -3.81
CA ILE A 8 10.16 11.16 -2.56
C ILE A 8 10.93 9.91 -2.12
N PHE A 9 11.16 8.96 -3.03
CA PHE A 9 11.95 7.76 -2.77
C PHE A 9 13.33 8.10 -2.19
N PHE A 10 14.04 9.05 -2.83
CA PHE A 10 15.36 9.48 -2.35
C PHE A 10 15.30 10.27 -1.04
N THR A 11 14.20 10.97 -0.75
CA THR A 11 14.02 11.63 0.56
C THR A 11 13.80 10.59 1.67
N ILE A 12 13.18 9.45 1.37
CA ILE A 12 13.06 8.33 2.32
C ILE A 12 14.42 7.64 2.49
N LEU A 13 15.16 7.44 1.40
CA LEU A 13 16.47 6.79 1.40
C LEU A 13 17.54 7.65 2.10
N ILE A 14 17.49 8.96 1.92
CA ILE A 14 18.45 9.95 2.44
C ILE A 14 17.66 11.05 3.18
N PRO A 15 17.26 10.82 4.45
CA PRO A 15 16.40 11.77 5.17
C PRO A 15 17.03 13.16 5.35
N ASP A 16 18.35 13.24 5.37
CA ASP A 16 19.15 14.46 5.52
C ASP A 16 19.64 15.05 4.19
N ILE A 17 19.02 14.68 3.06
CA ILE A 17 19.37 15.19 1.74
C ILE A 17 19.21 16.72 1.67
N THR A 18 20.26 17.42 1.28
CA THR A 18 20.28 18.89 1.19
C THR A 18 19.53 19.40 -0.04
N HIS A 19 19.26 20.71 -0.08
CA HIS A 19 18.66 21.34 -1.25
C HIS A 19 19.58 21.27 -2.48
N GLU A 20 20.88 21.41 -2.28
CA GLU A 20 21.88 21.30 -3.35
C GLU A 20 21.93 19.88 -3.92
N GLU A 21 22.00 18.87 -3.05
CA GLU A 21 21.97 17.45 -3.47
C GLU A 21 20.67 17.10 -4.20
N ARG A 22 19.53 17.69 -3.81
CA ARG A 22 18.26 17.50 -4.53
C ARG A 22 18.33 18.05 -5.96
N GLN A 23 18.96 19.19 -6.14
CA GLN A 23 19.14 19.78 -7.48
C GLN A 23 20.06 18.91 -8.34
N LEU A 24 21.19 18.45 -7.79
CA LEU A 24 22.11 17.55 -8.47
C LEU A 24 21.46 16.21 -8.82
N LEU A 25 20.61 15.71 -7.94
CA LEU A 25 19.83 14.49 -8.15
C LEU A 25 18.80 14.65 -9.28
N ASP A 26 18.13 15.81 -9.36
CA ASP A 26 17.19 16.11 -10.46
C ASP A 26 17.90 16.10 -11.82
N GLU A 27 19.07 16.73 -11.90
CA GLU A 27 19.93 16.68 -13.10
C GLU A 27 20.33 15.24 -13.43
N ALA A 28 20.72 14.45 -12.42
CA ALA A 28 21.13 13.07 -12.62
C ALA A 28 19.95 12.20 -13.14
N PHE A 29 18.73 12.42 -12.66
CA PHE A 29 17.54 11.75 -13.20
C PHE A 29 17.35 12.06 -14.68
N ILE A 30 17.40 13.34 -15.05
CA ILE A 30 17.23 13.78 -16.44
C ILE A 30 18.28 13.12 -17.34
N ILE A 31 19.56 13.16 -16.94
CA ILE A 31 20.67 12.54 -17.68
C ILE A 31 20.45 11.02 -17.81
N THR A 32 20.02 10.36 -16.75
CA THR A 32 19.77 8.90 -16.74
C THR A 32 18.68 8.53 -17.76
N TYR A 33 17.58 9.27 -17.81
CA TYR A 33 16.54 9.06 -18.81
C TYR A 33 17.03 9.37 -20.23
N GLN A 34 17.81 10.44 -20.39
CA GLN A 34 18.37 10.83 -21.70
C GLN A 34 19.33 9.76 -22.26
N LYS A 35 20.13 9.10 -21.40
CA LYS A 35 20.99 7.96 -21.82
C LYS A 35 20.19 6.79 -22.40
N LYS A 36 18.93 6.62 -22.02
CA LYS A 36 17.96 5.66 -22.60
C LYS A 36 17.17 6.26 -23.79
N GLY A 37 17.52 7.48 -24.24
CA GLY A 37 16.82 8.18 -25.32
C GLY A 37 15.42 8.63 -24.96
N ILE A 38 15.14 8.82 -23.64
CA ILE A 38 13.86 9.31 -23.11
C ILE A 38 14.03 10.77 -22.70
N THR A 39 13.17 11.64 -23.20
CA THR A 39 13.17 13.08 -22.94
C THR A 39 11.85 13.54 -22.28
N HIS A 40 11.66 14.85 -22.16
CA HIS A 40 10.38 15.41 -21.70
C HIS A 40 9.24 15.24 -22.72
N ASP A 41 9.55 14.88 -23.96
CA ASP A 41 8.53 14.57 -24.96
C ASP A 41 8.00 13.14 -24.75
N ASN A 42 6.69 13.00 -24.60
CA ASN A 42 6.04 11.71 -24.41
C ASN A 42 6.24 10.76 -25.62
N VAL A 43 6.48 11.31 -26.82
CA VAL A 43 6.79 10.49 -28.01
C VAL A 43 8.09 9.69 -27.80
N SER A 44 9.05 10.26 -27.06
CA SER A 44 10.33 9.60 -26.76
C SER A 44 10.22 8.33 -25.90
N LEU A 45 9.08 8.10 -25.25
CA LEU A 45 8.82 6.89 -24.46
C LEU A 45 8.61 5.64 -25.31
N TRP A 46 8.17 5.83 -26.58
CA TRP A 46 7.89 4.72 -27.46
C TRP A 46 9.13 4.15 -28.11
N ASP A 47 9.22 2.84 -28.18
CA ASP A 47 10.25 2.16 -28.93
C ASP A 47 9.95 2.28 -30.44
N GLN A 48 10.88 2.87 -31.18
CA GLN A 48 10.72 3.07 -32.63
C GLN A 48 10.89 1.74 -33.40
N ASP A 49 11.65 0.80 -32.85
CA ASP A 49 11.94 -0.49 -33.46
C ASP A 49 10.83 -1.52 -33.18
N HIS A 50 10.04 -1.28 -32.10
CA HIS A 50 8.93 -2.16 -31.69
C HIS A 50 7.64 -1.37 -31.48
N PRO A 51 6.85 -1.10 -32.55
CA PRO A 51 5.62 -0.33 -32.45
C PRO A 51 4.65 -0.87 -31.38
N GLY A 52 4.18 0.02 -30.52
CA GLY A 52 3.26 -0.31 -29.43
C GLY A 52 3.93 -0.74 -28.12
N LYS A 53 5.27 -0.76 -28.06
CA LYS A 53 6.02 -0.99 -26.84
C LYS A 53 6.69 0.27 -26.34
N TYR A 54 6.85 0.37 -25.04
CA TYR A 54 7.70 1.41 -24.43
C TYR A 54 9.16 0.98 -24.48
N LYS A 55 10.05 1.97 -24.55
CA LYS A 55 11.49 1.77 -24.34
C LYS A 55 11.74 1.15 -22.97
N GLU A 56 12.86 0.47 -22.85
CA GLU A 56 13.33 0.00 -21.55
C GLU A 56 13.60 1.18 -20.62
N MET A 57 12.92 1.18 -19.47
CA MET A 57 13.07 2.23 -18.47
C MET A 57 14.42 2.09 -17.74
N PRO A 58 15.04 3.21 -17.33
CA PRO A 58 16.26 3.12 -16.53
C PRO A 58 15.97 2.47 -15.17
N ILE A 59 16.94 1.74 -14.66
CA ILE A 59 16.95 1.14 -13.32
C ILE A 59 17.86 1.95 -12.38
N LEU A 60 17.86 1.61 -11.08
CA LEU A 60 18.73 2.30 -10.12
C LEU A 60 20.22 2.19 -10.45
N GLY A 61 20.65 1.09 -11.09
CA GLY A 61 22.00 0.90 -11.56
C GLY A 61 22.43 1.92 -12.64
N ASP A 62 21.51 2.29 -13.54
CA ASP A 62 21.78 3.34 -14.54
C ASP A 62 22.00 4.70 -13.87
N LEU A 63 21.17 5.03 -12.88
CA LEU A 63 21.31 6.25 -12.09
C LEU A 63 22.62 6.25 -11.28
N TYR A 64 22.96 5.11 -10.68
CA TYR A 64 24.20 4.95 -9.92
C TYR A 64 25.44 5.31 -10.76
N GLN A 65 25.49 4.88 -12.00
CA GLN A 65 26.59 5.22 -12.91
C GLN A 65 26.65 6.74 -13.18
N VAL A 66 25.52 7.39 -13.36
CA VAL A 66 25.47 8.85 -13.57
C VAL A 66 25.94 9.59 -12.30
N LEU A 67 25.52 9.16 -11.12
CA LEU A 67 25.94 9.77 -9.85
C LEU A 67 27.44 9.59 -9.56
N LEU A 68 28.10 8.58 -10.14
CA LEU A 68 29.54 8.37 -10.02
C LEU A 68 30.38 9.34 -10.89
N GLU A 69 29.77 9.99 -11.87
CA GLU A 69 30.49 10.87 -12.83
C GLU A 69 30.93 12.21 -12.19
N LYS A 70 30.26 12.65 -11.10
CA LYS A 70 30.57 13.90 -10.41
C LYS A 70 30.96 13.64 -8.95
N GLU A 71 31.94 14.36 -8.43
CA GLU A 71 32.38 14.22 -7.04
C GLU A 71 31.27 14.68 -6.07
N GLU A 72 30.52 15.73 -6.42
CA GLU A 72 29.45 16.31 -5.61
C GLU A 72 28.29 15.33 -5.39
N THR A 73 28.10 14.35 -6.28
CA THR A 73 27.05 13.32 -6.18
C THR A 73 27.55 12.02 -5.56
N ARG A 74 28.83 11.92 -5.21
CA ARG A 74 29.47 10.70 -4.70
C ARG A 74 28.82 10.16 -3.42
N ARG A 75 28.42 11.05 -2.50
CA ARG A 75 27.73 10.66 -1.29
C ARG A 75 26.42 9.92 -1.60
N MET A 76 25.61 10.46 -2.52
CA MET A 76 24.34 9.84 -2.93
C MET A 76 24.57 8.49 -3.64
N ALA A 77 25.62 8.42 -4.49
CA ALA A 77 26.03 7.16 -5.12
C ALA A 77 26.39 6.09 -4.06
N ASN A 78 27.20 6.45 -3.06
CA ASN A 78 27.61 5.53 -2.01
C ASN A 78 26.42 4.99 -1.20
N ILE A 79 25.42 5.83 -0.90
CA ILE A 79 24.20 5.40 -0.21
C ILE A 79 23.35 4.50 -1.14
N LEU A 80 23.21 4.87 -2.42
CA LEU A 80 22.46 4.10 -3.39
C LEU A 80 23.09 2.72 -3.67
N ASN A 81 24.41 2.58 -3.49
CA ASN A 81 25.13 1.34 -3.77
C ASN A 81 24.55 0.11 -3.05
N ARG A 82 23.98 0.29 -1.84
CA ARG A 82 23.30 -0.79 -1.11
C ARG A 82 22.11 -1.37 -1.89
N LEU A 83 21.39 -0.51 -2.60
CA LEU A 83 20.23 -0.91 -3.42
C LEU A 83 20.63 -1.40 -4.82
N VAL A 84 21.87 -1.15 -5.27
CA VAL A 84 22.35 -1.55 -6.59
C VAL A 84 23.17 -2.84 -6.53
N ASN A 85 24.15 -2.89 -5.62
CA ASN A 85 25.12 -3.99 -5.52
C ASN A 85 25.12 -4.67 -4.14
N GLY A 86 24.35 -4.17 -3.19
CA GLY A 86 24.33 -4.64 -1.81
C GLY A 86 23.16 -5.57 -1.49
N SER A 87 22.85 -5.66 -0.20
CA SER A 87 21.84 -6.58 0.36
C SER A 87 20.41 -6.31 -0.10
N SER A 88 20.13 -5.11 -0.61
CA SER A 88 18.79 -4.68 -1.04
C SER A 88 18.69 -4.53 -2.57
N SER A 89 19.49 -5.29 -3.32
CA SER A 89 19.55 -5.22 -4.80
C SER A 89 18.25 -5.60 -5.51
N ASN A 90 17.27 -6.12 -4.80
CA ASN A 90 15.91 -6.37 -5.30
C ASN A 90 15.22 -5.11 -5.86
N PHE A 91 15.64 -3.91 -5.43
CA PHE A 91 15.15 -2.65 -6.00
C PHE A 91 15.78 -2.31 -7.35
N ASN A 92 16.84 -3.01 -7.77
CA ASN A 92 17.60 -2.70 -8.99
C ASN A 92 17.22 -3.59 -10.15
N HIS A 93 15.95 -3.74 -10.45
CA HIS A 93 15.43 -4.54 -11.54
C HIS A 93 14.33 -3.83 -12.31
N GLN A 94 14.09 -4.25 -13.55
CA GLN A 94 12.89 -3.88 -14.28
C GLN A 94 11.65 -4.42 -13.56
N THR A 95 10.55 -3.69 -13.62
CA THR A 95 9.28 -4.16 -13.07
C THR A 95 8.84 -5.43 -13.78
N ASN A 96 8.70 -6.52 -13.04
CA ASN A 96 8.28 -7.85 -13.52
C ASN A 96 6.90 -8.27 -13.04
N ILE A 97 6.10 -7.31 -12.53
CA ILE A 97 4.76 -7.57 -12.02
C ILE A 97 3.79 -7.61 -13.21
N ASP A 98 3.00 -8.69 -13.32
CA ASP A 98 1.86 -8.75 -14.21
C ASP A 98 0.75 -7.82 -13.68
N SER A 99 0.66 -6.65 -14.29
CA SER A 99 -0.28 -5.60 -13.88
C SER A 99 -1.67 -5.73 -14.52
N ASP A 100 -1.90 -6.72 -15.36
CA ASP A 100 -3.19 -6.94 -16.04
C ASP A 100 -4.11 -7.86 -15.22
N ASN A 101 -3.60 -8.39 -14.11
CA ASN A 101 -4.36 -9.22 -13.19
C ASN A 101 -5.43 -8.39 -12.46
N LYS A 102 -6.67 -8.92 -12.40
CA LYS A 102 -7.78 -8.27 -11.70
C LYS A 102 -7.61 -8.26 -10.18
N TYR A 103 -6.84 -9.18 -9.65
CA TYR A 103 -6.55 -9.31 -8.22
C TYR A 103 -5.03 -9.44 -8.02
N MET A 104 -4.46 -8.51 -7.29
CA MET A 104 -3.02 -8.45 -7.04
C MET A 104 -2.76 -8.25 -5.56
N ILE A 105 -1.84 -9.01 -5.02
CA ILE A 105 -1.35 -8.87 -3.65
C ILE A 105 0.13 -8.49 -3.72
N LEU A 106 0.49 -7.44 -3.00
CA LEU A 106 1.88 -7.02 -2.80
C LEU A 106 2.24 -7.29 -1.35
N ASP A 107 2.97 -8.38 -1.10
CA ASP A 107 3.48 -8.70 0.23
C ASP A 107 4.85 -8.05 0.43
N ILE A 108 4.94 -7.17 1.42
CA ILE A 108 6.16 -6.44 1.79
C ILE A 108 6.69 -6.85 3.17
N SER A 109 6.12 -7.88 3.80
CA SER A 109 6.43 -8.28 5.18
C SER A 109 7.88 -8.71 5.38
N GLU A 110 8.52 -9.29 4.37
CA GLU A 110 9.92 -9.74 4.42
C GLU A 110 10.94 -8.59 4.26
N MET A 111 10.50 -7.38 3.88
CA MET A 111 11.39 -6.24 3.59
C MET A 111 11.65 -5.36 4.83
N GLN A 112 11.78 -5.95 6.02
CA GLN A 112 11.87 -5.23 7.30
C GLN A 112 12.96 -4.15 7.34
N SER A 113 14.15 -4.41 6.78
CA SER A 113 15.26 -3.43 6.74
C SER A 113 15.00 -2.22 5.84
N ASP A 114 14.10 -2.36 4.89
CA ASP A 114 13.78 -1.35 3.87
C ASP A 114 12.28 -1.07 3.79
N LEU A 115 11.55 -1.35 4.86
CA LEU A 115 10.08 -1.28 4.90
C LEU A 115 9.54 0.06 4.37
N GLY A 116 10.15 1.17 4.74
CA GLY A 116 9.72 2.50 4.25
C GLY A 116 9.85 2.66 2.74
N LEU A 117 10.95 2.18 2.15
CA LEU A 117 11.18 2.22 0.69
C LEU A 117 10.26 1.24 -0.03
N ALA A 118 10.13 0.02 0.48
CA ALA A 118 9.27 -1.01 -0.09
C ALA A 118 7.80 -0.56 -0.09
N THR A 119 7.33 -0.05 1.04
CA THR A 119 5.98 0.51 1.18
C THR A 119 5.72 1.64 0.19
N PHE A 120 6.63 2.61 0.13
CA PHE A 120 6.46 3.74 -0.79
C PHE A 120 6.45 3.26 -2.24
N THR A 121 7.35 2.35 -2.63
CA THR A 121 7.42 1.81 -3.98
C THR A 121 6.15 1.05 -4.36
N ALA A 122 5.64 0.21 -3.45
CA ALA A 122 4.39 -0.52 -3.65
C ALA A 122 3.19 0.43 -3.79
N LEU A 123 3.07 1.41 -2.90
CA LEU A 123 2.00 2.42 -2.94
C LEU A 123 2.06 3.27 -4.22
N ASP A 124 3.27 3.71 -4.63
CA ASP A 124 3.44 4.50 -5.86
C ASP A 124 3.05 3.69 -7.10
N PHE A 125 3.43 2.42 -7.14
CA PHE A 125 3.03 1.50 -8.21
C PHE A 125 1.51 1.36 -8.27
N VAL A 126 0.87 0.97 -7.15
CA VAL A 126 -0.59 0.75 -7.07
C VAL A 126 -1.36 2.03 -7.38
N TRP A 127 -0.92 3.17 -6.83
CA TRP A 127 -1.58 4.45 -7.05
C TRP A 127 -1.42 4.94 -8.49
N SER A 128 -0.25 4.72 -9.10
CA SER A 128 -0.03 5.04 -10.51
C SER A 128 -0.95 4.22 -11.41
N LYS A 129 -1.09 2.92 -11.15
CA LYS A 129 -2.04 2.03 -11.84
C LYS A 129 -3.49 2.46 -11.64
N ALA A 130 -3.88 2.83 -10.44
CA ALA A 130 -5.24 3.32 -10.17
C ALA A 130 -5.60 4.58 -10.97
N LYS A 131 -4.62 5.41 -11.29
CA LYS A 131 -4.82 6.65 -12.07
C LYS A 131 -4.87 6.47 -13.59
N GLU A 132 -4.39 5.35 -14.13
CA GLU A 132 -4.26 5.13 -15.58
C GLU A 132 -5.61 5.16 -16.31
N ASP A 133 -6.62 4.52 -15.76
CA ASP A 133 -7.92 4.39 -16.41
C ASP A 133 -9.05 4.73 -15.42
N ARG A 134 -9.70 5.87 -15.62
CA ARG A 134 -10.80 6.33 -14.76
C ARG A 134 -12.12 5.61 -15.03
N THR A 135 -12.22 4.86 -16.10
CA THR A 135 -13.46 4.16 -16.49
C THR A 135 -13.61 2.81 -15.81
N LYS A 136 -12.50 2.24 -15.31
CA LYS A 136 -12.50 0.97 -14.59
C LYS A 136 -12.74 1.18 -13.10
N GLU A 137 -13.64 0.39 -12.54
CA GLU A 137 -13.78 0.26 -11.08
C GLU A 137 -12.58 -0.46 -10.49
N LYS A 138 -12.11 0.03 -9.35
CA LYS A 138 -10.96 -0.51 -8.65
C LYS A 138 -11.04 -0.28 -7.16
N ALA A 139 -10.38 -1.14 -6.39
CA ALA A 139 -10.23 -0.96 -4.96
C ALA A 139 -8.78 -1.18 -4.53
N ILE A 140 -8.31 -0.34 -3.61
CA ILE A 140 -7.02 -0.50 -2.95
C ILE A 140 -7.30 -0.89 -1.51
N PHE A 141 -6.80 -2.05 -1.10
CA PHE A 141 -6.87 -2.54 0.28
C PHE A 141 -5.49 -2.37 0.92
N ILE A 142 -5.44 -1.73 2.07
CA ILE A 142 -4.22 -1.51 2.85
C ILE A 142 -4.44 -2.18 4.20
N ASP A 143 -3.80 -3.33 4.37
CA ASP A 143 -3.79 -4.03 5.65
C ASP A 143 -2.72 -3.45 6.57
N GLU A 144 -2.91 -3.55 7.89
CA GLU A 144 -2.05 -2.97 8.92
C GLU A 144 -1.69 -1.50 8.64
N CYS A 145 -2.69 -0.71 8.26
CA CYS A 145 -2.51 0.68 7.81
C CYS A 145 -1.81 1.56 8.86
N TRP A 146 -1.95 1.24 10.16
CA TRP A 146 -1.26 1.92 11.25
C TRP A 146 0.27 1.90 11.06
N ALA A 147 0.82 0.75 10.67
CA ALA A 147 2.27 0.62 10.45
C ALA A 147 2.78 1.57 9.37
N LEU A 148 1.98 1.77 8.31
CA LEU A 148 2.33 2.66 7.21
C LEU A 148 2.15 4.14 7.58
N LEU A 149 1.12 4.45 8.37
CA LEU A 149 0.85 5.82 8.84
C LEU A 149 1.87 6.28 9.90
N SER A 150 2.44 5.36 10.69
CA SER A 150 3.42 5.67 11.73
C SER A 150 4.87 5.71 11.23
N THR A 151 5.19 5.10 10.09
CA THR A 151 6.56 4.95 9.58
C THR A 151 7.24 6.30 9.29
N ASN A 152 6.64 7.15 8.48
CA ASN A 152 7.15 8.49 8.16
C ASN A 152 6.07 9.38 7.55
N GLU A 153 6.28 10.70 7.60
CA GLU A 153 5.33 11.68 7.10
C GLU A 153 5.06 11.60 5.59
N LEU A 154 6.04 11.22 4.80
CA LEU A 154 5.89 11.16 3.34
C LEU A 154 4.94 10.04 2.95
N THR A 155 5.13 8.85 3.52
CA THR A 155 4.24 7.71 3.32
C THR A 155 2.84 7.99 3.84
N ALA A 156 2.72 8.55 5.06
CA ALA A 156 1.44 8.91 5.65
C ALA A 156 0.67 9.95 4.82
N ASN A 157 1.37 10.96 4.30
CA ASN A 157 0.75 11.96 3.41
C ASN A 157 0.30 11.33 2.07
N TYR A 158 1.06 10.38 1.54
CA TYR A 158 0.72 9.68 0.32
C TYR A 158 -0.55 8.84 0.47
N ILE A 159 -0.68 8.11 1.59
CA ILE A 159 -1.91 7.37 1.93
C ILE A 159 -3.08 8.32 2.06
N LEU A 160 -2.92 9.43 2.79
CA LEU A 160 -3.97 10.42 2.95
C LEU A 160 -4.43 11.00 1.60
N GLU A 161 -3.50 11.23 0.66
CA GLU A 161 -3.82 11.69 -0.70
C GLU A 161 -4.66 10.65 -1.44
N ILE A 162 -4.32 9.36 -1.35
CA ILE A 162 -5.13 8.27 -1.93
C ILE A 162 -6.56 8.35 -1.41
N PHE A 163 -6.76 8.38 -0.09
CA PHE A 163 -8.09 8.43 0.52
C PHE A 163 -8.91 9.67 0.12
N LYS A 164 -8.25 10.82 -0.06
CA LYS A 164 -8.90 12.05 -0.51
C LYS A 164 -9.34 12.02 -1.97
N THR A 165 -8.59 11.34 -2.84
CA THR A 165 -8.68 11.57 -4.28
C THR A 165 -9.14 10.37 -5.09
N ILE A 166 -9.00 9.13 -4.57
CA ILE A 166 -9.25 7.88 -5.30
C ILE A 166 -10.64 7.80 -5.95
N ARG A 167 -11.65 8.38 -5.30
CA ARG A 167 -13.01 8.44 -5.85
C ARG A 167 -13.06 9.16 -7.20
N GLY A 168 -12.25 10.20 -7.39
CA GLY A 168 -12.13 10.91 -8.66
C GLY A 168 -11.52 10.08 -9.80
N TYR A 169 -10.94 8.93 -9.47
CA TYR A 169 -10.37 7.97 -10.41
C TYR A 169 -11.21 6.70 -10.56
N GLY A 170 -12.46 6.70 -10.09
CA GLY A 170 -13.35 5.54 -10.17
C GLY A 170 -13.00 4.43 -9.19
N GLY A 171 -12.31 4.77 -8.09
CA GLY A 171 -11.80 3.80 -7.14
C GLY A 171 -12.35 3.95 -5.72
N ALA A 172 -12.12 2.92 -4.91
CA ALA A 172 -12.33 2.90 -3.47
C ALA A 172 -11.00 2.58 -2.74
N ALA A 173 -10.80 3.17 -1.57
CA ALA A 173 -9.72 2.81 -0.66
C ALA A 173 -10.31 2.21 0.61
N VAL A 174 -9.75 1.10 1.04
CA VAL A 174 -10.10 0.40 2.27
C VAL A 174 -8.83 0.21 3.08
N CYS A 175 -8.84 0.56 4.35
CA CYS A 175 -7.76 0.22 5.26
C CYS A 175 -8.29 -0.58 6.44
N ALA A 176 -7.49 -1.55 6.87
CA ALA A 176 -7.66 -2.24 8.13
C ALA A 176 -6.56 -1.81 9.10
N SER A 177 -6.90 -1.69 10.36
CA SER A 177 -5.96 -1.35 11.43
C SER A 177 -6.42 -1.98 12.72
N GLN A 178 -5.49 -2.58 13.43
CA GLN A 178 -5.74 -3.16 14.75
C GLN A 178 -5.12 -2.33 15.87
N ASP A 179 -4.20 -1.42 15.57
CA ASP A 179 -3.60 -0.52 16.54
C ASP A 179 -4.06 0.93 16.28
N LEU A 180 -4.89 1.45 17.18
CA LEU A 180 -5.42 2.81 17.08
C LEU A 180 -4.49 3.84 17.70
N GLU A 181 -3.65 3.46 18.66
CA GLU A 181 -2.69 4.38 19.26
C GLU A 181 -1.65 4.79 18.21
N ASP A 182 -1.09 3.80 17.48
CA ASP A 182 -0.15 4.05 16.40
C ASP A 182 -0.82 4.68 15.17
N PHE A 183 -2.07 4.31 14.86
CA PHE A 183 -2.84 4.94 13.79
C PHE A 183 -2.98 6.46 13.95
N PHE A 184 -3.06 6.94 15.20
CA PHE A 184 -3.15 8.37 15.52
C PHE A 184 -1.84 8.96 16.04
N SER A 185 -0.70 8.25 16.02
CA SER A 185 0.55 8.70 16.66
C SER A 185 1.22 9.87 15.94
N LEU A 186 1.30 9.82 14.60
CA LEU A 186 2.10 10.75 13.82
C LEU A 186 1.47 12.15 13.77
N LYS A 187 2.25 13.19 14.13
CA LYS A 187 1.83 14.60 14.10
C LYS A 187 0.51 14.86 14.83
N GLY A 188 0.34 14.30 16.02
CA GLY A 188 -0.87 14.47 16.83
C GLY A 188 -2.14 13.93 16.18
N GLY A 189 -2.00 12.87 15.40
CA GLY A 189 -3.13 12.21 14.73
C GLY A 189 -3.55 12.80 13.39
N LYS A 190 -2.82 13.77 12.85
CA LYS A 190 -3.19 14.47 11.61
C LYS A 190 -3.53 13.51 10.47
N TYR A 191 -2.70 12.50 10.25
CA TYR A 191 -2.85 11.58 9.13
C TYR A 191 -3.95 10.55 9.37
N GLY A 192 -3.97 9.90 10.53
CA GLY A 192 -5.03 8.96 10.90
C GLY A 192 -6.41 9.60 10.91
N LYS A 193 -6.54 10.77 11.53
CA LYS A 193 -7.79 11.56 11.49
C LYS A 193 -8.17 11.97 10.06
N GLY A 194 -7.17 12.31 9.24
CA GLY A 194 -7.40 12.63 7.85
C GLY A 194 -7.95 11.45 7.06
N VAL A 195 -7.43 10.23 7.26
CA VAL A 195 -7.96 8.99 6.67
C VAL A 195 -9.37 8.73 7.18
N LEU A 196 -9.57 8.75 8.49
CA LEU A 196 -10.88 8.52 9.13
C LEU A 196 -11.97 9.45 8.60
N ASN A 197 -11.66 10.74 8.46
CA ASN A 197 -12.60 11.77 7.98
C ASN A 197 -12.94 11.63 6.48
N ASN A 198 -12.03 11.06 5.69
CA ASN A 198 -12.26 10.79 4.27
C ASN A 198 -12.91 9.42 4.00
N THR A 199 -13.05 8.59 5.03
CA THR A 199 -13.70 7.28 4.96
C THR A 199 -15.17 7.41 5.33
N LYS A 200 -16.08 7.13 4.40
CA LYS A 200 -17.53 7.24 4.66
C LYS A 200 -18.09 6.10 5.50
N THR A 201 -17.60 4.88 5.29
CA THR A 201 -18.05 3.69 6.01
C THR A 201 -16.92 3.20 6.92
N LYS A 202 -17.20 3.06 8.22
CA LYS A 202 -16.29 2.49 9.21
C LYS A 202 -16.94 1.23 9.75
N ILE A 203 -16.15 0.16 9.86
CA ILE A 203 -16.56 -1.10 10.45
C ILE A 203 -15.71 -1.30 11.69
N ILE A 204 -16.34 -1.25 12.86
CA ILE A 204 -15.67 -1.38 14.15
C ILE A 204 -16.01 -2.78 14.69
N LEU A 205 -14.99 -3.58 14.89
CA LEU A 205 -15.05 -4.90 15.50
C LEU A 205 -14.89 -4.81 17.02
N ASN A 206 -14.71 -5.94 17.70
CA ASN A 206 -14.41 -5.94 19.13
C ASN A 206 -13.13 -5.13 19.43
N LEU A 207 -13.21 -4.28 20.43
CA LEU A 207 -12.10 -3.47 20.93
C LEU A 207 -12.02 -3.58 22.45
N GLU A 208 -10.81 -3.46 22.98
CA GLU A 208 -10.62 -3.27 24.41
C GLU A 208 -11.14 -1.89 24.86
N HIS A 209 -11.42 -1.75 26.14
CA HIS A 209 -12.07 -0.55 26.69
C HIS A 209 -11.30 0.74 26.35
N LYS A 210 -9.95 0.72 26.44
CA LYS A 210 -9.10 1.88 26.14
C LYS A 210 -9.24 2.34 24.69
N GLU A 211 -9.25 1.39 23.76
CA GLU A 211 -9.40 1.67 22.32
C GLU A 211 -10.82 2.10 21.97
N ALA A 212 -11.82 1.49 22.61
CA ALA A 212 -13.22 1.86 22.43
C ALA A 212 -13.49 3.32 22.88
N GLU A 213 -12.82 3.81 23.92
CA GLU A 213 -12.85 5.21 24.34
C GLU A 213 -12.28 6.15 23.26
N VAL A 214 -11.18 5.75 22.60
CA VAL A 214 -10.60 6.53 21.49
C VAL A 214 -11.59 6.61 20.33
N VAL A 215 -12.13 5.46 19.91
CA VAL A 215 -13.12 5.41 18.82
C VAL A 215 -14.38 6.17 19.14
N LYS A 216 -14.88 6.07 20.38
CA LYS A 216 -16.03 6.83 20.85
C LYS A 216 -15.81 8.33 20.64
N LYS A 217 -14.65 8.83 21.03
CA LYS A 217 -14.32 10.25 20.90
C LYS A 217 -14.16 10.70 19.44
N GLU A 218 -13.50 9.89 18.62
CA GLU A 218 -13.22 10.26 17.22
C GLU A 218 -14.44 10.10 16.30
N LEU A 219 -15.42 9.24 16.66
CA LEU A 219 -16.64 8.99 15.89
C LEU A 219 -17.91 9.51 16.56
N ASP A 220 -17.79 10.18 17.70
CA ASP A 220 -18.92 10.72 18.48
C ASP A 220 -19.98 9.63 18.81
N LEU A 221 -19.50 8.47 19.28
CA LEU A 221 -20.37 7.36 19.64
C LEU A 221 -21.03 7.59 21.02
N SER A 222 -22.24 7.07 21.19
CA SER A 222 -22.90 7.01 22.48
C SER A 222 -22.21 6.03 23.43
N GLU A 223 -22.48 6.17 24.73
CA GLU A 223 -22.01 5.25 25.77
C GLU A 223 -22.46 3.81 25.51
N ALA A 224 -23.71 3.64 25.06
CA ALA A 224 -24.27 2.35 24.74
C ALA A 224 -23.55 1.66 23.57
N GLU A 225 -23.20 2.41 22.51
CA GLU A 225 -22.46 1.89 21.38
C GLU A 225 -21.03 1.51 21.77
N MET A 226 -20.36 2.34 22.56
CA MET A 226 -19.02 2.02 23.08
C MET A 226 -19.04 0.72 23.92
N LEU A 227 -19.99 0.61 24.84
CA LEU A 227 -20.14 -0.60 25.64
C LEU A 227 -20.50 -1.83 24.80
N ALA A 228 -21.25 -1.67 23.72
CA ALA A 228 -21.54 -2.77 22.78
C ALA A 228 -20.26 -3.26 22.10
N ILE A 229 -19.42 -2.34 21.60
CA ILE A 229 -18.15 -2.65 20.94
C ILE A 229 -17.23 -3.51 21.83
N THR A 230 -17.15 -3.20 23.13
CA THR A 230 -16.30 -3.95 24.08
C THR A 230 -16.81 -5.34 24.40
N ARG A 231 -18.05 -5.67 23.99
CA ARG A 231 -18.71 -6.97 24.25
C ARG A 231 -18.98 -7.76 23.00
N PHE A 232 -18.52 -7.29 21.83
CA PHE A 232 -18.73 -8.00 20.58
C PHE A 232 -18.07 -9.38 20.61
N GLU A 233 -18.82 -10.36 20.15
CA GLU A 233 -18.30 -11.68 19.83
C GLU A 233 -17.80 -11.71 18.37
N ARG A 234 -17.14 -12.78 17.99
CA ARG A 234 -16.64 -12.96 16.62
C ARG A 234 -17.80 -12.88 15.62
N GLY A 235 -17.67 -11.98 14.65
CA GLY A 235 -18.67 -11.69 13.63
C GLY A 235 -19.55 -10.49 13.94
N ASN A 236 -19.57 -9.98 15.18
CA ASN A 236 -20.31 -8.77 15.51
C ASN A 236 -19.50 -7.52 15.14
N ALA A 237 -20.19 -6.51 14.67
CA ALA A 237 -19.58 -5.22 14.34
C ALA A 237 -20.57 -4.06 14.50
N LEU A 238 -20.02 -2.87 14.66
CA LEU A 238 -20.74 -1.62 14.48
C LEU A 238 -20.32 -1.03 13.13
N ILE A 239 -21.28 -0.85 12.23
CA ILE A 239 -21.09 -0.13 10.97
C ILE A 239 -21.55 1.29 11.15
N SER A 240 -20.62 2.24 11.01
CA SER A 240 -20.91 3.67 10.99
C SER A 240 -20.80 4.19 9.55
N THR A 241 -21.91 4.71 9.02
CA THR A 241 -21.95 5.31 7.68
C THR A 241 -22.89 6.49 7.62
N ASN A 242 -22.42 7.63 7.12
CA ASN A 242 -23.19 8.87 6.99
C ASN A 242 -23.92 9.25 8.31
N ASN A 243 -23.26 9.13 9.45
CA ASN A 243 -23.78 9.39 10.81
C ASN A 243 -24.89 8.41 11.27
N ASN A 244 -25.08 7.29 10.57
CA ASN A 244 -25.94 6.21 11.01
C ASN A 244 -25.09 5.05 11.51
N ASN A 245 -25.37 4.59 12.72
CA ASN A 245 -24.69 3.50 13.37
C ASN A 245 -25.60 2.28 13.43
N LEU A 246 -25.12 1.15 12.92
CA LEU A 246 -25.86 -0.11 12.89
C LEU A 246 -25.03 -1.21 13.55
N LEU A 247 -25.64 -1.90 14.51
CA LEU A 247 -25.09 -3.14 15.06
C LEU A 247 -25.43 -4.28 14.11
N VAL A 248 -24.45 -5.04 13.68
CA VAL A 248 -24.59 -6.12 12.68
C VAL A 248 -23.88 -7.38 13.13
N GLU A 249 -24.37 -8.52 12.66
CA GLU A 249 -23.70 -9.80 12.78
C GLU A 249 -23.34 -10.30 11.38
N PHE A 250 -22.06 -10.46 11.12
CA PHE A 250 -21.55 -11.05 9.89
C PHE A 250 -21.43 -12.57 10.05
N LYS A 251 -21.98 -13.32 9.12
CA LYS A 251 -21.84 -14.78 9.04
C LYS A 251 -21.20 -15.13 7.71
N ALA A 252 -19.97 -15.62 7.74
CA ALA A 252 -19.32 -16.16 6.57
C ALA A 252 -20.04 -17.45 6.14
N SER A 253 -20.28 -17.59 4.85
CA SER A 253 -20.64 -18.88 4.27
C SER A 253 -19.51 -19.89 4.46
N ARG A 254 -19.80 -21.17 4.27
CA ARG A 254 -18.77 -22.21 4.39
C ARG A 254 -17.65 -22.03 3.36
N LEU A 255 -18.00 -21.64 2.13
CA LEU A 255 -17.03 -21.35 1.08
C LEU A 255 -16.10 -20.20 1.48
N GLU A 256 -16.68 -19.09 1.94
CA GLU A 256 -15.89 -17.94 2.42
C GLU A 256 -14.99 -18.35 3.59
N LYS A 257 -15.54 -19.12 4.56
CA LYS A 257 -14.74 -19.62 5.67
C LYS A 257 -13.56 -20.47 5.19
N ASP A 258 -13.77 -21.37 4.25
CA ASP A 258 -12.71 -22.21 3.69
C ASP A 258 -11.62 -21.39 2.95
N LEU A 259 -12.01 -20.29 2.32
CA LEU A 259 -11.08 -19.41 1.57
C LEU A 259 -10.28 -18.47 2.48
N ILE A 260 -10.85 -18.04 3.63
CA ILE A 260 -10.25 -16.98 4.45
C ILE A 260 -9.78 -17.45 5.84
N THR A 261 -10.06 -18.71 6.22
CA THR A 261 -9.71 -19.19 7.56
C THR A 261 -8.21 -19.22 7.79
N THR A 262 -7.80 -18.75 8.96
CA THR A 262 -6.45 -18.91 9.52
C THR A 262 -6.45 -19.87 10.72
N ASP A 263 -7.63 -20.41 11.09
CA ASP A 263 -7.75 -21.37 12.20
C ASP A 263 -7.08 -22.69 11.86
N ARG A 264 -6.21 -23.17 12.75
CA ARG A 264 -5.40 -24.37 12.52
C ARG A 264 -6.23 -25.64 12.31
N LYS A 265 -7.39 -25.75 12.96
CA LYS A 265 -8.26 -26.93 12.82
C LYS A 265 -8.97 -26.89 11.47
N ASP A 266 -9.53 -25.73 11.11
CA ASP A 266 -10.20 -25.52 9.84
C ASP A 266 -9.24 -25.77 8.67
N LEU A 267 -8.00 -25.25 8.75
CA LEU A 267 -6.96 -25.48 7.73
C LEU A 267 -6.60 -26.97 7.59
N LYS A 268 -6.55 -27.72 8.69
CA LYS A 268 -6.29 -29.16 8.63
C LYS A 268 -7.42 -29.90 7.94
N GLU A 269 -8.67 -29.62 8.31
CA GLU A 269 -9.85 -30.21 7.66
C GLU A 269 -9.94 -29.86 6.18
N LEU A 270 -9.62 -28.60 5.82
CA LEU A 270 -9.57 -28.16 4.43
C LEU A 270 -8.50 -28.92 3.65
N LYS A 271 -7.30 -29.08 4.21
CA LYS A 271 -6.22 -29.83 3.58
C LYS A 271 -6.61 -31.29 3.32
N GLU A 272 -7.20 -31.98 4.31
CA GLU A 272 -7.68 -33.35 4.15
C GLU A 272 -8.76 -33.47 3.06
N ARG A 273 -9.64 -32.46 2.93
CA ARG A 273 -10.65 -32.40 1.85
C ARG A 273 -10.03 -32.15 0.49
N LEU A 274 -9.05 -31.25 0.39
CA LEU A 274 -8.33 -30.97 -0.86
C LEU A 274 -7.54 -32.18 -1.35
N GLU A 275 -6.90 -32.91 -0.46
CA GLU A 275 -6.21 -34.18 -0.79
C GLU A 275 -7.19 -35.24 -1.32
N LYS A 276 -8.41 -35.29 -0.81
CA LYS A 276 -9.42 -36.28 -1.19
C LYS A 276 -10.21 -35.92 -2.46
N TYR A 277 -10.48 -34.65 -2.70
CA TYR A 277 -11.43 -34.18 -3.72
C TYR A 277 -10.85 -33.17 -4.70
N GLY A 278 -9.57 -32.75 -4.56
CA GLY A 278 -8.98 -31.70 -5.36
C GLY A 278 -9.73 -30.38 -5.23
N GLU A 279 -9.75 -29.55 -6.27
CA GLU A 279 -10.43 -28.25 -6.26
C GLU A 279 -11.94 -28.34 -5.99
N THR A 280 -12.58 -29.47 -6.26
CA THR A 280 -14.00 -29.67 -5.95
C THR A 280 -14.29 -29.76 -4.43
N ALA A 281 -13.25 -29.77 -3.60
CA ALA A 281 -13.39 -29.73 -2.13
C ALA A 281 -14.12 -28.47 -1.63
N TYR A 282 -13.96 -27.35 -2.33
CA TYR A 282 -14.67 -26.10 -2.01
C TYR A 282 -16.18 -26.19 -2.30
N GLU A 283 -16.57 -26.87 -3.37
CA GLU A 283 -17.97 -27.07 -3.75
C GLU A 283 -18.65 -28.09 -2.81
N LYS A 284 -17.98 -29.18 -2.48
CA LYS A 284 -18.50 -30.24 -1.61
C LYS A 284 -18.57 -29.84 -0.13
N GLY A 285 -17.83 -28.82 0.28
CA GLY A 285 -17.96 -28.22 1.59
C GLY A 285 -19.36 -27.67 1.88
N GLY A 286 -20.11 -27.24 0.87
CA GLY A 286 -21.48 -26.74 0.99
C GLY A 286 -22.59 -27.81 1.13
N MET A 287 -22.29 -29.08 0.89
CA MET A 287 -23.29 -30.15 0.85
C MET A 287 -23.33 -31.05 2.10
N ALA A 288 -22.48 -30.86 3.11
CA ALA A 288 -22.59 -31.55 4.38
C ALA A 288 -23.42 -30.73 5.36
N LYS A 289 -24.55 -31.29 5.79
CA LYS A 289 -25.59 -30.72 6.65
C LYS A 289 -25.07 -30.05 7.91
#